data_96c8518db4adba1f853a2706ea48945c
#
_entry.id   96c8518db4adba1f853a2706ea48945c
#
_cell.length_a   1.000
_cell.length_b   1.000
_cell.length_c   1.000
_cell.angle_alpha   90.00
_cell.angle_beta   90.00
_cell.angle_gamma   90.00
#
_symmetry.space_group_name_H-M   'P 1'
#
loop_
_entity.id
_entity.type
_entity.pdbx_description
1 polymer ?
#
loop_
_entity_poly.entity_id
_entity_poly.type
_entity_poly.pdbx_seq_one_letter_code
_entity_poly.pdbx_strand_id
1 'polypeptide(L)'
;ENFQIWNNGTSRPSGNGSNSSSGDYITAERAQQIALAETPSGSTVVKCQFDWDDGRAQYEVEIRNGWTEYEFEIDAVTGTIFSRDIDNDRW
;
A
#
# COMPACT_ATOMS: atom_id res chain seq x y z
N GLU A 1 4.62 -12.96 3.77
CA GLU A 1 4.00 -13.58 4.80
C GLU A 1 3.14 -12.72 5.57
N ASN A 2 3.69 -11.78 6.23
CA ASN A 2 2.87 -10.92 7.01
C ASN A 2 1.84 -10.22 6.21
N PHE A 3 2.21 -9.80 5.04
CA PHE A 3 1.24 -9.03 4.32
C PHE A 3 0.17 -9.93 3.72
N GLN A 4 0.34 -11.21 3.78
CA GLN A 4 -0.73 -12.08 3.42
C GLN A 4 -1.89 -11.96 4.37
N ILE A 5 -1.61 -11.61 5.58
CA ILE A 5 -2.66 -11.39 6.54
C ILE A 5 -3.51 -10.23 6.12
N TRP A 6 -2.91 -9.23 5.54
CA TRP A 6 -3.67 -8.12 5.03
C TRP A 6 -4.63 -8.60 3.97
N ASN A 7 -4.13 -9.42 3.08
CA ASN A 7 -4.97 -9.91 2.03
C ASN A 7 -6.12 -10.70 2.56
N ASN A 8 -5.84 -11.47 3.59
CA ASN A 8 -6.89 -12.21 4.18
C ASN A 8 -8.02 -11.37 4.64
N GLY A 9 -7.68 -10.29 5.22
CA GLY A 9 -8.71 -9.44 5.76
C GLY A 9 -9.58 -8.91 4.69
N THR A 10 -9.10 -8.82 3.52
CA THR A 10 -9.88 -8.24 2.49
C THR A 10 -10.56 -9.26 1.68
N SER A 11 -10.00 -10.18 1.50
CA SER A 11 -10.45 -11.06 0.59
C SER A 11 -11.80 -11.37 0.44
N ARG A 12 -11.84 -11.32 0.42
CA ARG A 12 -12.58 -11.56 0.05
C ARG A 12 -13.39 -11.23 -0.50
N PRO A 13 -13.63 -11.43 -0.63
CA PRO A 13 -14.19 -11.21 -1.26
C PRO A 13 -14.64 -10.93 -2.07
N SER A 14 -14.67 -11.15 -2.11
CA SER A 14 -14.92 -10.94 -2.82
C SER A 14 -15.38 -10.47 -3.54
N GLY A 15 -15.54 -10.62 -3.52
CA GLY A 15 -15.86 -10.20 -4.25
C GLY A 15 -16.33 -9.51 -4.63
N ASN A 16 -16.50 -9.49 -4.42
CA ASN A 16 -16.80 -8.82 -4.80
C ASN A 16 -16.94 -7.92 -5.14
N GLY A 17 -16.99 -8.00 -5.09
CA GLY A 17 -16.97 -7.18 -5.43
C GLY A 17 -17.19 -6.31 -5.38
N SER A 18 -17.31 -6.30 -5.17
CA SER A 18 -17.37 -5.48 -5.18
C SER A 18 -17.27 -4.66 -4.97
N ASN A 19 -17.10 -4.69 -4.75
CA ASN A 19 -16.84 -3.94 -4.58
C ASN A 19 -16.88 -2.97 -4.57
N SER A 20 -17.04 -2.92 -4.61
CA SER A 20 -17.05 -2.08 -4.63
C SER A 20 -17.26 -1.19 -4.35
N SER A 21 -17.46 -1.14 -4.09
CA SER A 21 -17.62 -0.36 -3.81
C SER A 21 -17.59 0.41 -3.41
N SER A 22 -17.90 -0.05 -3.18
CA SER A 22 -17.88 0.89 -2.66
C SER A 22 -17.14 1.76 -3.15
N GLY A 23 -16.69 1.49 -3.73
CA GLY A 23 -16.02 2.34 -4.43
C GLY A 23 -15.49 3.52 -3.78
N ASP A 24 -15.47 3.51 -2.55
CA ASP A 24 -15.00 4.68 -1.87
C ASP A 24 -13.49 4.72 -1.85
N TYR A 25 -12.89 3.60 -1.54
CA TYR A 25 -11.45 3.57 -1.40
C TYR A 25 -10.87 2.39 -2.14
N ILE A 26 -9.64 2.55 -2.59
CA ILE A 26 -8.92 1.41 -3.13
C ILE A 26 -8.64 0.45 -1.99
N THR A 27 -8.36 -0.79 -2.32
CA THR A 27 -8.07 -1.77 -1.30
C THR A 27 -6.61 -1.66 -0.86
N ALA A 28 -6.32 -2.22 0.31
CA ALA A 28 -4.94 -2.27 0.77
C ALA A 28 -4.08 -3.03 -0.23
N GLU A 29 -4.61 -4.08 -0.79
CA GLU A 29 -3.89 -4.86 -1.76
C GLU A 29 -3.54 -4.01 -2.99
N ARG A 30 -4.49 -3.22 -3.43
CA ARG A 30 -4.24 -2.36 -4.56
C ARG A 30 -3.17 -1.33 -4.23
N ALA A 31 -3.22 -0.75 -3.04
CA ALA A 31 -2.23 0.22 -2.62
C ALA A 31 -0.83 -0.40 -2.64
N GLN A 32 -0.74 -1.64 -2.19
CA GLN A 32 0.55 -2.32 -2.19
C GLN A 32 1.07 -2.53 -3.61
N GLN A 33 0.17 -2.89 -4.52
CA GLN A 33 0.58 -3.06 -5.91
C GLN A 33 1.07 -1.77 -6.51
N ILE A 34 0.39 -0.68 -6.21
CA ILE A 34 0.78 0.63 -6.72
C ILE A 34 2.17 0.98 -6.22
N ALA A 35 2.40 0.77 -4.93
CA ALA A 35 3.69 1.10 -4.34
C ALA A 35 4.79 0.18 -4.88
N LEU A 36 4.51 -1.10 -5.00
CA LEU A 36 5.53 -2.03 -5.47
C LEU A 36 5.97 -1.71 -6.89
N ALA A 37 5.06 -1.20 -7.69
CA ALA A 37 5.40 -0.85 -9.07
C ALA A 37 6.44 0.25 -9.14
N GLU A 38 6.63 0.98 -8.05
CA GLU A 38 7.60 2.06 -8.01
C GLU A 38 8.94 1.62 -7.44
N THR A 39 9.09 0.34 -7.15
CA THR A 39 10.31 -0.15 -6.52
C THR A 39 10.91 -1.25 -7.38
N PRO A 40 12.19 -1.57 -7.16
CA PRO A 40 12.82 -2.59 -7.98
C PRO A 40 12.23 -3.96 -7.72
N SER A 41 12.46 -4.82 -8.67
CA SER A 41 12.07 -6.20 -8.56
C SER A 41 12.67 -6.82 -7.30
N GLY A 42 11.91 -7.67 -6.64
CA GLY A 42 12.40 -8.30 -5.42
C GLY A 42 12.11 -7.52 -4.16
N SER A 43 11.39 -6.42 -4.28
CA SER A 43 11.01 -5.64 -3.10
C SER A 43 9.90 -6.32 -2.35
N THR A 44 9.85 -6.07 -1.05
CA THR A 44 8.88 -6.69 -0.16
C THR A 44 8.13 -5.63 0.61
N VAL A 45 6.81 -5.75 0.66
CA VAL A 45 6.00 -4.86 1.49
C VAL A 45 6.18 -5.28 2.94
N VAL A 46 6.58 -4.34 3.78
CA VAL A 46 6.76 -4.62 5.20
C VAL A 46 5.71 -3.95 6.06
N LYS A 47 4.94 -3.04 5.48
CA LYS A 47 3.89 -2.37 6.22
C LYS A 47 2.88 -1.79 5.24
N CYS A 48 1.63 -1.92 5.55
CA CYS A 48 0.57 -1.27 4.78
C CYS A 48 -0.53 -0.90 5.75
N GLN A 49 -0.80 0.38 5.86
CA GLN A 49 -1.70 0.87 6.88
C GLN A 49 -2.62 1.93 6.30
N PHE A 50 -3.91 1.76 6.55
CA PHE A 50 -4.88 2.78 6.19
C PHE A 50 -4.81 3.89 7.24
N ASP A 51 -4.83 5.11 6.79
CA ASP A 51 -4.69 6.23 7.70
C ASP A 51 -5.61 7.33 7.27
N TRP A 52 -6.00 8.14 8.23
CA TRP A 52 -6.88 9.27 8.00
C TRP A 52 -6.14 10.50 8.45
N ASP A 53 -5.74 11.33 7.52
CA ASP A 53 -4.92 12.47 7.85
C ASP A 53 -5.50 13.73 7.25
N ASP A 54 -5.90 14.63 8.11
CA ASP A 54 -6.31 15.96 7.67
C ASP A 54 -7.49 15.88 6.70
N GLY A 55 -8.41 14.97 6.99
CA GLY A 55 -9.59 14.81 6.15
C GLY A 55 -9.35 14.03 4.90
N ARG A 56 -8.20 13.41 4.78
CA ARG A 56 -7.85 12.64 3.61
C ARG A 56 -7.60 11.19 3.99
N ALA A 57 -8.25 10.29 3.28
CA ALA A 57 -8.01 8.88 3.45
C ALA A 57 -6.80 8.48 2.62
N GLN A 58 -5.88 7.76 3.23
CA GLN A 58 -4.66 7.40 2.53
C GLN A 58 -4.14 6.07 3.05
N TYR A 59 -3.26 5.47 2.28
CA TYR A 59 -2.52 4.30 2.70
C TYR A 59 -1.06 4.66 2.83
N GLU A 60 -0.46 4.19 3.90
CA GLU A 60 0.96 4.30 4.07
C GLU A 60 1.56 2.93 3.81
N VAL A 61 2.44 2.83 2.82
CA VAL A 61 3.03 1.57 2.44
C VAL A 61 4.54 1.67 2.58
N GLU A 62 5.11 0.75 3.33
CA GLU A 62 6.55 0.68 3.48
C GLU A 62 7.05 -0.57 2.78
N ILE A 63 8.11 -0.40 2.03
CA ILE A 63 8.68 -1.48 1.24
C ILE A 63 10.16 -1.51 1.49
N ARG A 64 10.71 -2.70 1.52
CA ARG A 64 12.14 -2.86 1.74
C ARG A 64 12.73 -3.70 0.63
N ASN A 65 13.89 -3.28 0.19
CA ASN A 65 14.69 -4.04 -0.77
C ASN A 65 16.13 -3.94 -0.33
N GLY A 66 16.64 -5.00 0.29
CA GLY A 66 17.98 -4.97 0.81
C GLY A 66 18.11 -3.93 1.91
N TRP A 67 18.98 -2.98 1.70
CA TRP A 67 19.21 -1.93 2.68
C TRP A 67 18.39 -0.69 2.41
N THR A 68 17.57 -0.71 1.39
CA THR A 68 16.79 0.45 0.99
C THR A 68 15.37 0.31 1.48
N GLU A 69 14.87 1.37 2.09
CA GLU A 69 13.47 1.44 2.51
C GLU A 69 12.76 2.47 1.67
N TYR A 70 11.57 2.11 1.26
CA TYR A 70 10.71 3.01 0.49
C TYR A 70 9.45 3.22 1.29
N GLU A 71 9.03 4.47 1.39
CA GLU A 71 7.79 4.77 2.07
C GLU A 71 6.93 5.62 1.15
N PHE A 72 5.70 5.18 0.96
CA PHE A 72 4.78 5.88 0.06
C PHE A 72 3.52 6.22 0.79
N GLU A 73 2.98 7.39 0.48
CA GLU A 73 1.64 7.74 0.91
C GLU A 73 0.78 7.83 -0.33
N ILE A 74 -0.30 7.08 -0.33
CA ILE A 74 -1.13 6.90 -1.51
C ILE A 74 -2.54 7.34 -1.17
N ASP A 75 -3.10 8.18 -2.02
CA ASP A 75 -4.47 8.62 -1.84
C ASP A 75 -5.39 7.42 -1.96
N ALA A 76 -6.19 7.18 -0.93
CA ALA A 76 -7.03 5.99 -0.91
C ALA A 76 -8.21 6.10 -1.85
N VAL A 77 -8.51 7.28 -2.32
CA VAL A 77 -9.63 7.46 -3.24
C VAL A 77 -9.17 7.26 -4.69
N THR A 78 -8.04 7.85 -5.04
CA THR A 78 -7.60 7.85 -6.43
C THR A 78 -6.48 6.88 -6.72
N GLY A 79 -5.74 6.47 -5.71
CA GLY A 79 -4.57 5.63 -5.93
C GLY A 79 -3.34 6.42 -6.30
N THR A 80 -3.40 7.73 -6.19
CA THR A 80 -2.27 8.58 -6.53
C THR A 80 -1.24 8.58 -5.41
N ILE A 81 0.02 8.41 -5.77
CA ILE A 81 1.11 8.55 -4.80
C ILE A 81 1.38 10.03 -4.65
N PHE A 82 1.17 10.55 -3.44
CA PHE A 82 1.42 11.97 -3.25
C PHE A 82 2.62 12.22 -2.34
N SER A 83 3.23 11.18 -1.82
CA SER A 83 4.44 11.35 -1.03
C SER A 83 5.29 10.10 -1.17
N ARG A 84 6.56 10.31 -1.35
CA ARG A 84 7.48 9.17 -1.46
C ARG A 84 8.77 9.54 -0.75
N ASP A 85 9.28 8.57 -0.02
CA ASP A 85 10.50 8.76 0.74
C ASP A 85 11.36 7.53 0.54
N ILE A 86 12.61 7.74 0.23
CA ILE A 86 13.52 6.64 -0.02
C ILE A 86 14.69 6.81 0.92
N ASP A 87 14.95 5.77 1.69
CA ASP A 87 15.98 5.83 2.69
C ASP A 87 16.92 4.65 2.48
N ASN A 88 18.17 4.96 2.22
CA ASN A 88 19.16 3.94 2.00
C ASN A 88 19.97 3.80 3.27
N ASP A 89 19.70 2.75 4.00
CA ASP A 89 20.19 2.61 5.35
C ASP A 89 21.50 1.86 5.44
N ARG A 90 22.23 1.83 4.39
CA ARG A 90 23.43 1.08 4.34
C ARG A 90 24.63 1.91 4.76
N TRP A 91 25.63 1.29 5.37
CA TRP A 91 26.89 1.97 5.67
C TRP A 91 27.89 1.11 6.44
#